data_48e990661e00c6eef066e2a59a525ba8
#
_entry.id   48e990661e00c6eef066e2a59a525ba8
#
_cell.length_a   1.000
_cell.length_b   1.000
_cell.length_c   1.000
_cell.angle_alpha   90.00
_cell.angle_beta   90.00
_cell.angle_gamma   90.00
#
_symmetry.space_group_name_H-M   'P 1'
#
loop_
_entity.id
_entity.type
_entity.pdbx_description
1 polymer ?
#
loop_
_entity_poly.entity_id
_entity_poly.type
_entity_poly.pdbx_seq_one_letter_code
_entity_poly.pdbx_strand_id
1 'polypeptide(L)'
;MLSKQRVRLYGIDTPESRTRNKEEKVRGLISKNYLLNTCNIGSTIRLRSKERGKFGRILGVIYKDDDTISINQTMIEEGFAVPYTGGNKDELDALHEANKQKLIEKGLL
;
A
#
# COMPACT_ATOMS: atom_id res chain seq x y z
N MET A 1 27.82 -7.10 -5.24
CA MET A 1 27.23 -6.08 -4.32
C MET A 1 25.74 -5.98 -4.55
N LEU A 2 24.97 -6.03 -3.47
CA LEU A 2 23.50 -5.87 -3.58
C LEU A 2 23.16 -4.38 -3.55
N SER A 3 22.39 -3.93 -4.52
CA SER A 3 21.88 -2.57 -4.54
C SER A 3 20.50 -2.52 -3.92
N LYS A 4 20.21 -1.45 -3.19
CA LYS A 4 18.88 -1.20 -2.65
C LYS A 4 18.05 -0.48 -3.69
N GLN A 5 16.85 -1.01 -3.96
CA GLN A 5 15.91 -0.39 -4.87
C GLN A 5 14.65 -0.02 -4.08
N ARG A 6 14.12 1.15 -4.39
CA ARG A 6 12.84 1.59 -3.81
C ARG A 6 11.72 1.20 -4.75
N VAL A 7 10.72 0.52 -4.23
CA VAL A 7 9.54 0.10 -4.98
C VAL A 7 8.34 0.86 -4.44
N ARG A 8 7.63 1.56 -5.33
CA ARG A 8 6.34 2.13 -5.03
C ARG A 8 5.27 1.19 -5.58
N LEU A 9 4.31 0.84 -4.77
CA LEU A 9 3.26 -0.08 -5.21
C LEU A 9 2.37 0.61 -6.24
N TYR A 10 2.30 0.00 -7.41
CA TYR A 10 1.59 0.55 -8.55
C TYR A 10 0.08 0.50 -8.36
N GLY A 11 -0.59 1.59 -8.76
CA GLY A 11 -2.04 1.65 -8.84
C GLY A 11 -2.78 1.82 -7.51
N ILE A 12 -2.05 2.02 -6.40
CA ILE A 12 -2.68 2.20 -5.10
C ILE A 12 -2.13 3.41 -4.36
N ASP A 13 -2.92 3.90 -3.41
CA ASP A 13 -2.53 4.94 -2.48
C ASP A 13 -2.89 4.50 -1.07
N THR A 14 -1.97 4.71 -0.14
CA THR A 14 -2.18 4.40 1.28
C THR A 14 -2.24 5.67 2.11
N PRO A 15 -2.90 5.65 3.29
CA PRO A 15 -2.84 6.78 4.18
C PRO A 15 -1.39 7.06 4.59
N GLU A 16 -1.07 8.32 4.82
CA GLU A 16 0.28 8.71 5.20
C GLU A 16 0.59 8.29 6.63
N SER A 17 1.75 7.67 6.84
CA SER A 17 2.22 7.34 8.18
C SER A 17 3.07 8.46 8.79
N ARG A 18 3.58 9.36 7.95
CA ARG A 18 4.37 10.52 8.37
C ARG A 18 3.56 11.79 8.16
N THR A 19 2.63 12.05 9.06
CA THR A 19 1.74 13.20 8.96
C THR A 19 1.44 13.72 10.37
N ARG A 20 1.05 14.99 10.46
CA ARG A 20 0.61 15.59 11.71
C ARG A 20 -0.84 15.23 12.05
N ASN A 21 -1.60 14.75 11.07
CA ASN A 21 -2.95 14.28 11.29
C ASN A 21 -2.89 12.93 12.00
N LYS A 22 -3.25 12.91 13.28
CA LYS A 22 -3.12 11.71 14.11
C LYS A 22 -3.97 10.55 13.63
N GLU A 23 -5.17 10.82 13.16
CA GLU A 23 -6.07 9.79 12.67
C GLU A 23 -5.54 9.15 11.39
N GLU A 24 -5.10 9.95 10.44
CA GLU A 24 -4.49 9.46 9.21
C GLU A 24 -3.22 8.67 9.51
N LYS A 25 -2.42 9.15 10.44
CA LYS A 25 -1.17 8.48 10.83
C LYS A 25 -1.43 7.06 11.34
N VAL A 26 -2.46 6.88 12.16
CA VAL A 26 -2.83 5.55 12.68
C VAL A 26 -3.19 4.64 11.50
N ARG A 27 -3.99 5.09 10.57
CA ARG A 27 -4.37 4.31 9.39
C ARG A 27 -3.15 4.00 8.53
N GLY A 28 -2.25 4.95 8.35
CA GLY A 28 -1.01 4.74 7.61
C GLY A 28 -0.12 3.68 8.26
N LEU A 29 -0.02 3.69 9.59
CA LEU A 29 0.75 2.68 10.32
C LEU A 29 0.10 1.30 10.22
N ILE A 30 -1.22 1.22 10.23
CA ILE A 30 -1.93 -0.05 10.04
C ILE A 30 -1.58 -0.65 8.67
N SER A 31 -1.62 0.16 7.62
CA SER A 31 -1.29 -0.28 6.27
C SER A 31 0.18 -0.70 6.16
N LYS A 32 1.07 0.06 6.77
CA LYS A 32 2.50 -0.25 6.80
C LYS A 32 2.76 -1.57 7.53
N ASN A 33 2.12 -1.78 8.67
CA ASN A 33 2.28 -3.01 9.44
C ASN A 33 1.76 -4.22 8.67
N TYR A 34 0.64 -4.08 7.98
CA TYR A 34 0.14 -5.15 7.12
C TYR A 34 1.19 -5.55 6.08
N LEU A 35 1.77 -4.57 5.41
CA LEU A 35 2.77 -4.83 4.38
C LEU A 35 4.03 -5.47 4.97
N LEU A 36 4.49 -4.98 6.12
CA LEU A 36 5.66 -5.55 6.80
C LEU A 36 5.44 -6.99 7.23
N ASN A 37 4.24 -7.31 7.71
CA ASN A 37 3.90 -8.67 8.12
C ASN A 37 3.72 -9.61 6.92
N THR A 38 3.26 -9.08 5.80
CA THR A 38 3.07 -9.86 4.57
C THR A 38 4.39 -10.09 3.84
N CYS A 39 5.25 -9.07 3.81
CA CYS A 39 6.55 -9.09 3.14
C CYS A 39 7.67 -8.98 4.17
N ASN A 40 7.84 -10.03 4.98
CA ASN A 40 8.87 -10.04 6.02
C ASN A 40 10.26 -9.88 5.42
N ILE A 41 11.13 -9.19 6.15
CA ILE A 41 12.55 -9.07 5.77
C ILE A 41 13.14 -10.48 5.64
N GLY A 42 13.79 -10.74 4.52
CA GLY A 42 14.36 -12.05 4.22
C GLY A 42 13.43 -12.97 3.44
N SER A 43 12.15 -12.62 3.30
CA SER A 43 11.25 -13.40 2.46
C SER A 43 11.43 -13.02 1.00
N THR A 44 10.97 -13.89 0.10
CA THR A 44 11.02 -13.65 -1.34
C THR A 44 9.63 -13.33 -1.86
N ILE A 45 9.53 -12.27 -2.64
CA ILE A 45 8.29 -11.89 -3.32
C ILE A 45 8.57 -11.79 -4.81
N ARG A 46 7.53 -11.96 -5.62
CA ARG A 46 7.62 -11.75 -7.06
C ARG A 46 7.24 -10.30 -7.36
N LEU A 47 8.07 -9.62 -8.12
CA LEU A 47 7.86 -8.24 -8.51
C LEU A 47 7.60 -8.16 -10.01
N ARG A 48 6.49 -7.56 -10.38
CA ARG A 48 6.20 -7.21 -11.76
C ARG A 48 6.37 -5.71 -11.91
N SER A 49 7.46 -5.29 -12.55
CA SER A 49 7.75 -3.89 -12.76
C SER A 49 6.85 -3.33 -13.86
N LYS A 50 6.28 -2.16 -13.64
CA LYS A 50 5.44 -1.47 -14.62
C LYS A 50 6.23 -0.41 -15.37
N GLU A 51 6.75 0.57 -14.62
CA GLU A 51 7.54 1.65 -15.20
C GLU A 51 8.35 2.30 -14.08
N ARG A 52 9.31 3.15 -14.44
CA ARG A 52 10.03 3.91 -13.45
C ARG A 52 9.23 5.15 -13.06
N GLY A 53 9.03 5.33 -11.77
CA GLY A 53 8.40 6.51 -11.23
C GLY A 53 9.38 7.65 -11.05
N LYS A 54 8.91 8.73 -10.44
CA LYS A 54 9.74 9.88 -10.08
C LYS A 54 10.82 9.46 -9.09
N PHE A 55 11.96 10.13 -9.12
CA PHE A 55 13.07 9.90 -8.20
C PHE A 55 13.68 8.50 -8.30
N GLY A 56 13.59 7.86 -9.47
CA GLY A 56 14.20 6.56 -9.70
C GLY A 56 13.51 5.38 -9.03
N ARG A 57 12.30 5.58 -8.47
CA ARG A 57 11.55 4.49 -7.88
C ARG A 57 10.99 3.56 -8.95
N ILE A 58 10.97 2.28 -8.63
CA ILE A 58 10.31 1.28 -9.48
C ILE A 58 8.82 1.27 -9.11
N LEU A 59 7.95 1.39 -10.12
CA LEU A 59 6.52 1.18 -9.92
C LEU A 59 6.24 -0.30 -10.15
N GLY A 60 5.72 -0.96 -9.14
CA GLY A 60 5.61 -2.41 -9.20
C GLY A 60 4.35 -2.99 -8.60
N VAL A 61 3.99 -4.14 -9.13
CA VAL A 61 2.94 -5.00 -8.57
C VAL A 61 3.64 -6.18 -7.93
N ILE A 62 3.35 -6.45 -6.67
CA ILE A 62 4.04 -7.50 -5.92
C ILE A 62 3.09 -8.65 -5.59
N TYR A 63 3.65 -9.85 -5.56
CA TYR A 63 2.92 -11.08 -5.31
C TYR A 63 3.68 -11.91 -4.29
N LYS A 64 2.95 -12.55 -3.40
CA LYS A 64 3.53 -13.46 -2.42
C LYS A 64 3.41 -14.90 -2.94
N ASP A 65 4.51 -15.65 -2.88
CA ASP A 65 4.55 -17.06 -3.29
C ASP A 65 3.99 -17.23 -4.71
N ASP A 66 3.06 -18.17 -4.89
CA ASP A 66 2.44 -18.46 -6.19
C ASP A 66 1.08 -17.81 -6.36
N ASP A 67 0.77 -16.81 -5.53
CA ASP A 67 -0.51 -16.12 -5.58
C ASP A 67 -0.73 -15.46 -6.94
N THR A 68 -1.95 -15.57 -7.44
CA THR A 68 -2.37 -14.91 -8.69
C THR A 68 -2.92 -13.51 -8.41
N ILE A 69 -3.37 -13.27 -7.17
CA ILE A 69 -3.86 -11.96 -6.75
C ILE A 69 -2.69 -11.21 -6.12
N SER A 70 -2.42 -10.00 -6.59
CA SER A 70 -1.32 -9.19 -6.08
C SER A 70 -1.58 -8.72 -4.66
N ILE A 71 -0.50 -8.42 -3.93
CA ILE A 71 -0.58 -7.76 -2.63
C ILE A 71 -1.22 -6.38 -2.80
N ASN A 72 -0.92 -5.68 -3.91
CA ASN A 72 -1.55 -4.40 -4.24
C ASN A 72 -3.07 -4.52 -4.21
N GLN A 73 -3.62 -5.53 -4.89
CA GLN A 73 -5.06 -5.75 -4.95
C GLN A 73 -5.64 -6.13 -3.59
N THR A 74 -4.96 -7.00 -2.87
CA THR A 74 -5.40 -7.42 -1.53
C THR A 74 -5.47 -6.22 -0.58
N MET A 75 -4.51 -5.31 -0.66
CA MET A 75 -4.53 -4.11 0.18
C MET A 75 -5.77 -3.25 -0.09
N ILE A 76 -6.20 -3.15 -1.35
CA ILE A 76 -7.43 -2.43 -1.69
C ILE A 76 -8.65 -3.16 -1.11
N GLU A 77 -8.75 -4.46 -1.34
CA GLU A 77 -9.90 -5.25 -0.88
C GLU A 77 -10.05 -5.23 0.64
N GLU A 78 -8.94 -5.23 1.35
CA GLU A 78 -8.93 -5.30 2.81
C GLU A 78 -9.02 -3.93 3.50
N GLY A 79 -9.03 -2.85 2.74
CA GLY A 79 -9.18 -1.51 3.30
C GLY A 79 -7.88 -0.83 3.71
N PHE A 80 -6.73 -1.37 3.32
CA PHE A 80 -5.42 -0.78 3.64
C PHE A 80 -4.96 0.24 2.61
N ALA A 81 -5.55 0.22 1.43
CA ALA A 81 -5.22 1.14 0.35
C ALA A 81 -6.46 1.44 -0.48
N VAL A 82 -6.36 2.45 -1.33
CA VAL A 82 -7.41 2.78 -2.31
C VAL A 82 -6.80 2.77 -3.69
N PRO A 83 -7.63 2.54 -4.75
CA PRO A 83 -7.12 2.63 -6.11
C PRO A 83 -6.61 4.04 -6.40
N TYR A 84 -5.49 4.13 -7.10
CA TYR A 84 -4.93 5.41 -7.52
C TYR A 84 -4.78 5.44 -9.03
N THR A 85 -5.54 6.31 -9.67
CA THR A 85 -5.55 6.46 -11.13
C THR A 85 -5.22 7.89 -11.56
N GLY A 86 -4.54 8.64 -10.69
CA GLY A 86 -4.22 10.04 -10.96
C GLY A 86 -5.31 11.01 -10.54
N GLY A 87 -6.26 10.58 -9.73
CA GLY A 87 -7.34 11.41 -9.21
C GLY A 87 -6.84 12.51 -8.27
N ASN A 88 -7.70 13.43 -7.92
CA ASN A 88 -7.34 14.51 -7.01
C ASN A 88 -7.36 14.02 -5.56
N LYS A 89 -6.75 14.85 -4.70
CA LYS A 89 -6.61 14.52 -3.29
C LYS A 89 -7.95 14.36 -2.58
N ASP A 90 -8.94 15.17 -2.92
CA ASP A 90 -10.26 15.11 -2.27
C ASP A 90 -10.96 13.79 -2.54
N GLU A 91 -10.85 13.27 -3.76
CA GLU A 91 -11.40 11.96 -4.12
C GLU A 91 -10.69 10.85 -3.34
N LEU A 92 -9.37 10.91 -3.25
CA LEU A 92 -8.59 9.94 -2.48
C LEU A 92 -8.95 9.98 -1.00
N ASP A 93 -9.09 11.18 -0.43
CA ASP A 93 -9.44 11.34 0.98
C ASP A 93 -10.81 10.73 1.28
N ALA A 94 -11.77 10.90 0.37
CA ALA A 94 -13.09 10.30 0.52
C ALA A 94 -13.03 8.77 0.51
N LEU A 95 -12.21 8.19 -0.37
CA LEU A 95 -12.03 6.74 -0.43
C LEU A 95 -11.34 6.21 0.83
N HIS A 96 -10.34 6.93 1.33
CA HIS A 96 -9.68 6.55 2.57
C HIS A 96 -10.63 6.62 3.77
N GLU A 97 -11.51 7.62 3.80
CA GLU A 97 -12.50 7.75 4.86
C GLU A 97 -13.49 6.58 4.82
N ALA A 98 -13.89 6.14 3.62
CA ALA A 98 -14.75 4.98 3.47
C ALA A 98 -14.07 3.69 3.97
N ASN A 99 -12.77 3.56 3.79
CA ASN A 99 -12.00 2.41 4.27
C ASN A 99 -11.92 2.36 5.80
N LYS A 100 -12.08 3.48 6.46
CA LYS A 100 -12.06 3.54 7.92
C LYS A 100 -13.05 2.57 8.54
N GLN A 101 -14.24 2.45 7.96
CA GLN A 101 -15.26 1.54 8.45
C GLN A 101 -14.81 0.08 8.33
N LYS A 102 -14.15 -0.28 7.24
CA LYS A 102 -13.60 -1.64 7.07
C LYS A 102 -12.59 -1.97 8.15
N LEU A 103 -11.73 -1.02 8.48
CA LEU A 103 -10.71 -1.21 9.51
C LEU A 103 -11.33 -1.36 10.90
N ILE A 104 -12.39 -0.60 11.18
CA ILE A 104 -13.15 -0.71 12.43
C ILE A 104 -13.77 -2.10 12.55
N GLU A 105 -14.41 -2.58 11.49
CA GLU A 105 -15.04 -3.90 11.47
C GLU A 105 -14.04 -5.03 11.68
N LYS A 106 -12.79 -4.83 11.26
CA LYS A 106 -11.71 -5.81 11.47
C LYS A 106 -11.10 -5.72 12.86
N GLY A 107 -11.48 -4.75 13.67
CA GLY A 107 -10.89 -4.54 14.97
C GLY A 107 -9.50 -3.90 14.95
N LEU A 108 -9.11 -3.32 13.82
CA LEU A 108 -7.80 -2.70 13.65
C LEU A 108 -7.81 -1.21 13.96
N LEU A 109 -8.98 -0.62 13.97
CA LEU A 109 -9.14 0.81 14.22
C LEU A 109 -10.26 1.07 15.23
#